data_4953119487899a1f0cdba8b517a9c662
#
_entry.id   4953119487899a1f0cdba8b517a9c662
#
_cell.length_a   1.000
_cell.length_b   1.000
_cell.length_c   1.000
_cell.angle_alpha   90.00
_cell.angle_beta   90.00
_cell.angle_gamma   90.00
#
_symmetry.space_group_name_H-M   'P 1'
#
loop_
_entity.id
_entity.type
_entity.pdbx_description
1 polymer ?
#
loop_
_entity_poly.entity_id
_entity_poly.type
_entity_poly.pdbx_seq_one_letter_code
_entity_poly.pdbx_strand_id
1 'polypeptide(L)'
;MTIRVPADAPTISAAVSLARPGDLVLVAPGVYHESVRITTARVTLRGESRDTVVIDGRLRQPNGIVVTAPRVAVENLTVRNNTQNGVLVTGSATAAAATPGDGGYDTGDEPVTFLKGFLVSHVTATRNGLYGIYAFSAQDGVIEHSYASGSADSGIYVGQCKPCRIVVRDNIAELNAVGYEGTNASGDMYVVGNRLVGNRVGLTTNSDHQEKLLPQQNAHVVGNLVAANQQPSTPEQADGGWGIGIGIDGGSDNQVIRNRVAGNAGAGLVITATADIPPNGNQIVDNAFAANGVDVGWTFPTATQGRGNCLRGNEIATTVPAQLATTASCPVADASPTPSGTWARPQPPRGIPFTDVAAPARQPRFANATTAGATAVPAVPALPDIAKIPLPSAALLADGAVVRFS
;
A
#
# COMPACT_ATOMS: atom_id res chain seq x y z
N MET A 1 -26.66 -8.33 14.82
CA MET A 1 -26.54 -9.69 15.42
C MET A 1 -25.09 -10.16 15.32
N THR A 2 -24.67 -11.16 16.12
CA THR A 2 -23.35 -11.79 15.95
C THR A 2 -23.58 -13.23 15.46
N ILE A 3 -22.92 -13.59 14.36
CA ILE A 3 -22.89 -14.94 13.80
C ILE A 3 -21.51 -15.51 14.07
N ARG A 4 -21.41 -16.60 14.80
CA ARG A 4 -20.14 -17.23 15.21
C ARG A 4 -19.77 -18.39 14.29
N VAL A 5 -18.51 -18.43 13.91
CA VAL A 5 -17.94 -19.53 13.12
C VAL A 5 -16.98 -20.31 14.04
N PRO A 6 -17.14 -21.62 14.19
CA PRO A 6 -18.09 -22.52 13.50
C PRO A 6 -19.43 -22.74 14.24
N ALA A 7 -19.71 -22.05 15.36
CA ALA A 7 -20.83 -22.38 16.25
C ALA A 7 -22.22 -22.18 15.60
N ASP A 8 -22.43 -21.05 14.89
CA ASP A 8 -23.70 -20.71 14.26
C ASP A 8 -23.70 -21.04 12.75
N ALA A 9 -22.52 -21.10 12.13
CA ALA A 9 -22.33 -21.46 10.73
C ALA A 9 -21.00 -22.22 10.57
N PRO A 10 -20.97 -23.31 9.79
CA PRO A 10 -19.83 -24.23 9.73
C PRO A 10 -18.60 -23.62 9.04
N THR A 11 -18.78 -22.60 8.20
CA THR A 11 -17.71 -21.93 7.43
C THR A 11 -17.88 -20.41 7.47
N ILE A 12 -16.82 -19.67 7.17
CA ILE A 12 -16.88 -18.22 7.08
C ILE A 12 -17.81 -17.81 5.92
N SER A 13 -17.70 -18.49 4.79
CA SER A 13 -18.56 -18.24 3.61
C SER A 13 -20.02 -18.45 3.90
N ALA A 14 -20.40 -19.48 4.67
CA ALA A 14 -21.76 -19.70 5.12
C ALA A 14 -22.23 -18.56 6.05
N ALA A 15 -21.39 -18.15 6.99
CA ALA A 15 -21.70 -17.06 7.93
C ALA A 15 -21.92 -15.71 7.23
N VAL A 16 -21.04 -15.32 6.30
CA VAL A 16 -21.21 -14.05 5.55
C VAL A 16 -22.43 -14.07 4.63
N SER A 17 -22.83 -15.25 4.13
CA SER A 17 -24.06 -15.41 3.33
C SER A 17 -25.34 -15.26 4.15
N LEU A 18 -25.31 -15.58 5.44
CA LEU A 18 -26.42 -15.38 6.38
C LEU A 18 -26.48 -13.96 6.94
N ALA A 19 -25.38 -13.23 6.88
CA ALA A 19 -25.24 -11.93 7.52
C ALA A 19 -26.13 -10.86 6.87
N ARG A 20 -26.73 -10.04 7.68
CA ARG A 20 -27.52 -8.86 7.32
C ARG A 20 -26.71 -7.58 7.56
N PRO A 21 -27.08 -6.46 6.94
CA PRO A 21 -26.42 -5.19 7.17
C PRO A 21 -26.37 -4.80 8.67
N GLY A 22 -25.17 -4.64 9.21
CA GLY A 22 -24.92 -4.33 10.61
C GLY A 22 -24.54 -5.55 11.47
N ASP A 23 -24.49 -6.75 10.90
CA ASP A 23 -24.08 -7.95 11.62
C ASP A 23 -22.55 -8.08 11.73
N LEU A 24 -22.14 -8.76 12.80
CA LEU A 24 -20.76 -9.21 13.03
C LEU A 24 -20.66 -10.70 12.74
N VAL A 25 -19.79 -11.08 11.83
CA VAL A 25 -19.30 -12.46 11.67
C VAL A 25 -18.02 -12.59 12.50
N LEU A 26 -18.11 -13.31 13.61
CA LEU A 26 -17.00 -13.53 14.55
C LEU A 26 -16.44 -14.93 14.37
N VAL A 27 -15.16 -15.00 13.97
CA VAL A 27 -14.50 -16.24 13.60
C VAL A 27 -13.60 -16.72 14.73
N ALA A 28 -13.83 -17.93 15.21
CA ALA A 28 -13.01 -18.58 16.23
C ALA A 28 -11.64 -19.01 15.67
N PRO A 29 -10.62 -19.24 16.54
CA PRO A 29 -9.31 -19.76 16.12
C PRO A 29 -9.43 -21.03 15.27
N GLY A 30 -8.71 -21.03 14.14
CA GLY A 30 -8.72 -22.13 13.17
C GLY A 30 -8.04 -21.75 11.86
N VAL A 31 -7.80 -22.76 11.01
CA VAL A 31 -7.33 -22.56 9.63
C VAL A 31 -8.48 -22.89 8.69
N TYR A 32 -8.92 -21.89 7.96
CA TYR A 32 -10.06 -21.92 7.05
C TYR A 32 -9.57 -21.92 5.61
N HIS A 33 -9.87 -22.98 4.87
CA HIS A 33 -9.47 -23.15 3.47
C HIS A 33 -10.57 -22.66 2.52
N GLU A 34 -10.79 -21.35 2.55
CA GLU A 34 -11.89 -20.71 1.83
C GLU A 34 -11.40 -19.49 1.02
N SER A 35 -12.18 -19.10 0.03
CA SER A 35 -12.19 -17.76 -0.55
C SER A 35 -13.49 -17.08 -0.15
N VAL A 36 -13.42 -16.11 0.74
CA VAL A 36 -14.60 -15.51 1.37
C VAL A 36 -15.06 -14.31 0.54
N ARG A 37 -16.28 -14.31 0.03
CA ARG A 37 -16.87 -13.19 -0.71
C ARG A 37 -17.93 -12.48 0.12
N ILE A 38 -17.75 -11.19 0.39
CA ILE A 38 -18.68 -10.37 1.18
C ILE A 38 -19.44 -9.44 0.22
N THR A 39 -20.73 -9.75 0.01
CA THR A 39 -21.65 -9.04 -0.88
C THR A 39 -22.73 -8.27 -0.13
N THR A 40 -22.79 -8.38 1.19
CA THR A 40 -23.75 -7.69 2.06
C THR A 40 -23.09 -6.45 2.67
N ALA A 41 -23.70 -5.29 2.47
CA ALA A 41 -23.20 -4.04 3.00
C ALA A 41 -23.19 -3.99 4.53
N ARG A 42 -22.26 -3.23 5.12
CA ARG A 42 -22.16 -2.98 6.57
C ARG A 42 -21.97 -4.25 7.41
N VAL A 43 -21.41 -5.30 6.84
CA VAL A 43 -20.99 -6.48 7.58
C VAL A 43 -19.58 -6.26 8.14
N THR A 44 -19.36 -6.74 9.35
CA THR A 44 -18.01 -6.86 9.94
C THR A 44 -17.60 -8.32 9.93
N LEU A 45 -16.49 -8.65 9.27
CA LEU A 45 -15.80 -9.94 9.39
C LEU A 45 -14.62 -9.76 10.34
N ARG A 46 -14.67 -10.39 11.50
CA ARG A 46 -13.63 -10.28 12.53
C ARG A 46 -13.16 -11.63 13.04
N GLY A 47 -11.83 -11.83 13.11
CA GLY A 47 -11.25 -12.95 13.84
C GLY A 47 -11.17 -12.67 15.34
N GLU A 48 -11.39 -13.67 16.17
CA GLU A 48 -11.16 -13.56 17.63
C GLU A 48 -9.68 -13.30 17.96
N SER A 49 -8.77 -13.77 17.09
CA SER A 49 -7.34 -13.57 17.23
C SER A 49 -6.66 -13.44 15.87
N ARG A 50 -5.92 -12.37 15.69
CA ARG A 50 -5.15 -12.09 14.47
C ARG A 50 -4.19 -13.22 14.09
N ASP A 51 -3.55 -13.84 15.09
CA ASP A 51 -2.52 -14.85 14.87
C ASP A 51 -3.08 -16.25 14.62
N THR A 52 -4.29 -16.55 15.10
CA THR A 52 -4.83 -17.91 15.12
C THR A 52 -6.10 -18.10 14.29
N VAL A 53 -6.71 -17.04 13.80
CA VAL A 53 -7.75 -17.08 12.77
C VAL A 53 -7.08 -16.88 11.42
N VAL A 54 -6.94 -17.95 10.65
CA VAL A 54 -6.18 -17.96 9.40
C VAL A 54 -7.05 -18.39 8.24
N ILE A 55 -7.19 -17.52 7.25
CA ILE A 55 -7.75 -17.87 5.94
C ILE A 55 -6.56 -18.23 5.04
N ASP A 56 -6.49 -19.48 4.59
CA ASP A 56 -5.36 -20.04 3.85
C ASP A 56 -5.84 -20.54 2.48
N GLY A 57 -5.45 -19.85 1.43
CA GLY A 57 -5.78 -20.16 0.04
C GLY A 57 -5.10 -21.42 -0.50
N ARG A 58 -4.08 -21.98 0.19
CA ARG A 58 -3.34 -23.19 -0.19
C ARG A 58 -2.75 -23.13 -1.59
N LEU A 59 -2.47 -21.92 -2.10
CA LEU A 59 -2.03 -21.66 -3.49
C LEU A 59 -3.02 -22.23 -4.55
N ARG A 60 -4.31 -22.26 -4.21
CA ARG A 60 -5.39 -22.70 -5.09
C ARG A 60 -6.48 -21.66 -5.27
N GLN A 61 -6.66 -20.79 -4.27
CA GLN A 61 -7.62 -19.70 -4.32
C GLN A 61 -6.94 -18.44 -4.89
N PRO A 62 -7.58 -17.69 -5.81
CA PRO A 62 -7.04 -16.43 -6.29
C PRO A 62 -7.00 -15.39 -5.16
N ASN A 63 -8.07 -15.24 -4.41
CA ASN A 63 -8.19 -14.24 -3.35
C ASN A 63 -8.65 -14.92 -2.04
N GLY A 64 -8.13 -14.46 -0.91
CA GLY A 64 -8.56 -14.94 0.40
C GLY A 64 -9.89 -14.32 0.81
N ILE A 65 -10.01 -12.99 0.72
CA ILE A 65 -11.24 -12.25 0.99
C ILE A 65 -11.52 -11.28 -0.16
N VAL A 66 -12.74 -11.28 -0.69
CA VAL A 66 -13.21 -10.33 -1.71
C VAL A 66 -14.40 -9.56 -1.15
N VAL A 67 -14.26 -8.23 -1.08
CA VAL A 67 -15.30 -7.30 -0.63
C VAL A 67 -15.85 -6.56 -1.85
N THR A 68 -17.14 -6.75 -2.15
CA THR A 68 -17.84 -6.06 -3.24
C THR A 68 -19.04 -5.23 -2.77
N ALA A 69 -19.23 -5.13 -1.45
CA ALA A 69 -20.31 -4.37 -0.85
C ALA A 69 -19.78 -3.19 -0.02
N PRO A 70 -20.50 -2.07 0.04
CA PRO A 70 -20.04 -0.88 0.74
C PRO A 70 -20.09 -1.02 2.26
N ARG A 71 -19.18 -0.28 2.93
CA ARG A 71 -19.10 -0.12 4.38
C ARG A 71 -18.89 -1.44 5.13
N VAL A 72 -18.11 -2.33 4.54
CA VAL A 72 -17.66 -3.59 5.15
C VAL A 72 -16.37 -3.34 5.94
N ALA A 73 -16.26 -3.99 7.10
CA ALA A 73 -15.02 -4.08 7.87
C ALA A 73 -14.44 -5.51 7.82
N VAL A 74 -13.13 -5.62 7.56
CA VAL A 74 -12.35 -6.86 7.69
C VAL A 74 -11.29 -6.64 8.75
N GLU A 75 -11.33 -7.43 9.82
CA GLU A 75 -10.57 -7.14 11.02
C GLU A 75 -9.94 -8.36 11.69
N ASN A 76 -8.74 -8.16 12.26
CA ASN A 76 -8.10 -9.03 13.26
C ASN A 76 -7.97 -10.51 12.86
N LEU A 77 -7.48 -10.76 11.66
CA LEU A 77 -7.26 -12.12 11.13
C LEU A 77 -6.02 -12.17 10.22
N THR A 78 -5.58 -13.37 9.90
CA THR A 78 -4.50 -13.63 8.94
C THR A 78 -5.08 -14.19 7.64
N VAL A 79 -4.57 -13.66 6.49
CA VAL A 79 -4.88 -14.15 5.15
C VAL A 79 -3.59 -14.49 4.43
N ARG A 80 -3.48 -15.70 3.87
CA ARG A 80 -2.23 -16.13 3.26
C ARG A 80 -2.38 -17.14 2.12
N ASN A 81 -1.28 -17.33 1.38
CA ASN A 81 -1.11 -18.39 0.37
C ASN A 81 -2.20 -18.37 -0.71
N ASN A 82 -2.57 -17.17 -1.15
CA ASN A 82 -3.44 -17.00 -2.32
C ASN A 82 -2.60 -16.84 -3.58
N THR A 83 -3.13 -17.23 -4.74
CA THR A 83 -2.40 -17.08 -6.01
C THR A 83 -2.41 -15.65 -6.54
N GLN A 84 -3.27 -14.79 -6.00
CA GLN A 84 -3.33 -13.35 -6.26
C GLN A 84 -3.33 -12.59 -4.92
N ASN A 85 -4.51 -12.19 -4.40
CA ASN A 85 -4.59 -11.22 -3.32
C ASN A 85 -4.99 -11.83 -1.97
N GLY A 86 -4.43 -11.29 -0.90
CA GLY A 86 -4.92 -11.61 0.45
C GLY A 86 -6.33 -11.06 0.66
N VAL A 87 -6.47 -9.74 0.66
CA VAL A 87 -7.76 -9.03 0.73
C VAL A 87 -7.93 -8.15 -0.50
N LEU A 88 -9.02 -8.31 -1.21
CA LEU A 88 -9.43 -7.46 -2.33
C LEU A 88 -10.72 -6.70 -1.96
N VAL A 89 -10.66 -5.37 -2.04
CA VAL A 89 -11.82 -4.49 -1.91
C VAL A 89 -12.04 -3.80 -3.25
N THR A 90 -13.16 -4.05 -3.93
CA THR A 90 -13.34 -3.54 -5.28
C THR A 90 -14.79 -3.29 -5.69
N GLY A 91 -14.98 -2.23 -6.49
CA GLY A 91 -16.20 -1.99 -7.25
C GLY A 91 -16.15 -2.59 -8.66
N SER A 92 -14.97 -3.03 -9.13
CA SER A 92 -14.81 -3.67 -10.44
C SER A 92 -15.33 -5.11 -10.42
N ALA A 93 -16.29 -5.40 -11.30
CA ALA A 93 -16.80 -6.76 -11.48
C ALA A 93 -15.72 -7.70 -12.05
N THR A 94 -14.88 -7.20 -12.95
CA THR A 94 -13.76 -7.94 -13.55
C THR A 94 -12.73 -8.33 -12.50
N ALA A 95 -12.23 -7.37 -11.71
CA ALA A 95 -11.29 -7.65 -10.63
C ALA A 95 -11.88 -8.62 -9.59
N ALA A 96 -13.17 -8.46 -9.26
CA ALA A 96 -13.86 -9.36 -8.34
C ALA A 96 -14.02 -10.80 -8.87
N ALA A 97 -14.11 -10.98 -10.18
CA ALA A 97 -14.29 -12.28 -10.83
C ALA A 97 -12.96 -12.93 -11.26
N ALA A 98 -11.81 -12.28 -11.02
CA ALA A 98 -10.51 -12.75 -11.48
C ALA A 98 -10.22 -14.20 -11.09
N THR A 99 -9.69 -14.94 -12.04
CA THR A 99 -9.23 -16.32 -11.88
C THR A 99 -7.71 -16.38 -11.75
N PRO A 100 -7.13 -17.51 -11.30
CA PRO A 100 -5.68 -17.64 -11.23
C PRO A 100 -5.03 -17.32 -12.58
N GLY A 101 -4.05 -16.40 -12.59
CA GLY A 101 -3.34 -15.95 -13.80
C GLY A 101 -3.93 -14.72 -14.48
N ASP A 102 -5.08 -14.21 -14.01
CA ASP A 102 -5.68 -12.98 -14.51
C ASP A 102 -5.15 -11.79 -13.71
N GLY A 103 -4.58 -10.77 -14.36
CA GLY A 103 -3.99 -9.61 -13.69
C GLY A 103 -5.00 -8.76 -12.90
N GLY A 104 -6.29 -8.98 -13.10
CA GLY A 104 -7.36 -8.27 -12.38
C GLY A 104 -7.55 -6.81 -12.77
N TYR A 105 -6.87 -6.35 -13.82
CA TYR A 105 -7.00 -4.99 -14.35
C TYR A 105 -8.28 -4.82 -15.16
N ASP A 106 -8.90 -3.65 -15.03
CA ASP A 106 -10.10 -3.27 -15.76
C ASP A 106 -9.72 -2.29 -16.87
N THR A 107 -9.29 -2.82 -18.01
CA THR A 107 -8.84 -2.06 -19.18
C THR A 107 -9.96 -1.78 -20.20
N GLY A 108 -11.18 -2.28 -19.96
CA GLY A 108 -12.32 -2.06 -20.85
C GLY A 108 -12.82 -0.61 -20.89
N ASP A 109 -13.63 -0.25 -21.88
CA ASP A 109 -14.16 1.12 -22.07
C ASP A 109 -15.27 1.51 -21.07
N GLU A 110 -15.76 0.57 -20.28
CA GLU A 110 -16.83 0.79 -19.30
C GLU A 110 -16.43 1.80 -18.22
N PRO A 111 -17.34 2.64 -17.76
CA PRO A 111 -17.08 3.57 -16.65
C PRO A 111 -16.64 2.85 -15.37
N VAL A 112 -15.71 3.46 -14.63
CA VAL A 112 -15.26 2.90 -13.35
C VAL A 112 -16.40 2.90 -12.34
N THR A 113 -16.71 1.73 -11.80
CA THR A 113 -17.66 1.58 -10.70
C THR A 113 -16.90 1.52 -9.38
N PHE A 114 -17.20 2.42 -8.47
CA PHE A 114 -16.51 2.48 -7.17
C PHE A 114 -17.29 1.79 -6.06
N LEU A 115 -16.61 0.92 -5.32
CA LEU A 115 -17.07 0.54 -3.99
C LEU A 115 -16.82 1.71 -3.02
N LYS A 116 -17.83 2.10 -2.23
CA LYS A 116 -17.74 3.24 -1.30
C LYS A 116 -17.82 2.83 0.16
N GLY A 117 -16.79 3.20 0.90
CA GLY A 117 -16.67 2.91 2.32
C GLY A 117 -16.16 1.50 2.59
N PHE A 118 -15.00 1.39 3.23
CA PHE A 118 -14.45 0.12 3.71
C PHE A 118 -13.46 0.36 4.85
N LEU A 119 -13.23 -0.70 5.62
CA LEU A 119 -12.18 -0.75 6.63
C LEU A 119 -11.45 -2.09 6.54
N VAL A 120 -10.11 -2.05 6.43
CA VAL A 120 -9.24 -3.19 6.64
C VAL A 120 -8.32 -2.85 7.80
N SER A 121 -8.49 -3.54 8.92
CA SER A 121 -7.79 -3.19 10.16
C SER A 121 -7.24 -4.41 10.89
N HIS A 122 -6.01 -4.33 11.39
CA HIS A 122 -5.35 -5.44 12.10
C HIS A 122 -5.32 -6.76 11.30
N VAL A 123 -5.21 -6.68 9.98
CA VAL A 123 -5.06 -7.85 9.10
C VAL A 123 -3.58 -8.16 8.93
N THR A 124 -3.21 -9.45 8.99
CA THR A 124 -1.91 -9.95 8.54
C THR A 124 -2.10 -10.60 7.18
N ALA A 125 -1.58 -9.98 6.12
CA ALA A 125 -1.58 -10.54 4.76
C ALA A 125 -0.17 -11.03 4.42
N THR A 126 0.01 -12.32 4.15
CA THR A 126 1.37 -12.85 3.91
C THR A 126 1.40 -13.92 2.84
N ARG A 127 2.49 -13.94 2.05
CA ARG A 127 2.72 -14.93 0.99
C ARG A 127 1.56 -15.02 -0.01
N ASN A 128 1.19 -13.88 -0.58
CA ASN A 128 0.18 -13.82 -1.63
C ASN A 128 0.86 -13.54 -2.98
N GLY A 129 0.35 -14.16 -4.04
CA GLY A 129 0.99 -14.21 -5.35
C GLY A 129 0.90 -12.89 -6.14
N LEU A 130 0.22 -11.86 -5.62
CA LEU A 130 0.16 -10.53 -6.16
C LEU A 130 0.18 -9.52 -4.99
N TYR A 131 -0.97 -9.08 -4.49
CA TYR A 131 -1.05 -8.07 -3.43
C TYR A 131 -1.46 -8.65 -2.07
N GLY A 132 -0.91 -8.08 -0.99
CA GLY A 132 -1.34 -8.42 0.37
C GLY A 132 -2.73 -7.87 0.66
N ILE A 133 -2.90 -6.56 0.60
CA ILE A 133 -4.17 -5.84 0.76
C ILE A 133 -4.35 -4.94 -0.47
N TYR A 134 -5.41 -5.13 -1.21
CA TYR A 134 -5.68 -4.47 -2.47
C TYR A 134 -7.02 -3.72 -2.43
N ALA A 135 -6.98 -2.40 -2.61
CA ALA A 135 -8.16 -1.56 -2.82
C ALA A 135 -8.14 -1.03 -4.25
N PHE A 136 -9.01 -1.55 -5.11
CA PHE A 136 -9.08 -1.24 -6.54
C PHE A 136 -10.47 -0.78 -6.95
N SER A 137 -10.56 0.34 -7.64
CA SER A 137 -11.87 0.95 -7.94
C SER A 137 -12.71 1.10 -6.66
N ALA A 138 -12.08 1.63 -5.59
CA ALA A 138 -12.70 1.82 -4.29
C ALA A 138 -12.48 3.26 -3.81
N GLN A 139 -13.37 3.76 -2.97
CA GLN A 139 -13.33 5.10 -2.40
C GLN A 139 -13.77 5.08 -0.94
N ASP A 140 -13.45 6.16 -0.21
CA ASP A 140 -13.96 6.39 1.14
C ASP A 140 -13.53 5.30 2.13
N GLY A 141 -12.26 4.88 2.10
CA GLY A 141 -11.79 3.73 2.87
C GLY A 141 -10.62 3.98 3.81
N VAL A 142 -10.39 3.03 4.70
CA VAL A 142 -9.24 3.02 5.60
C VAL A 142 -8.56 1.65 5.58
N ILE A 143 -7.22 1.64 5.47
CA ILE A 143 -6.37 0.47 5.70
C ILE A 143 -5.43 0.84 6.83
N GLU A 144 -5.55 0.18 7.98
CA GLU A 144 -4.80 0.58 9.17
C GLU A 144 -4.35 -0.58 10.04
N HIS A 145 -3.29 -0.36 10.85
CA HIS A 145 -2.77 -1.32 11.83
C HIS A 145 -2.53 -2.72 11.26
N SER A 146 -2.41 -2.82 9.95
CA SER A 146 -2.26 -4.05 9.21
C SER A 146 -0.78 -4.34 8.91
N TYR A 147 -0.49 -5.60 8.63
CA TYR A 147 0.84 -6.07 8.30
C TYR A 147 0.80 -6.83 6.99
N ALA A 148 1.70 -6.51 6.07
CA ALA A 148 1.80 -7.20 4.79
C ALA A 148 3.24 -7.64 4.51
N SER A 149 3.44 -8.93 4.17
CA SER A 149 4.76 -9.45 3.81
C SER A 149 4.71 -10.58 2.80
N GLY A 150 5.77 -10.72 2.01
CA GLY A 150 5.88 -11.79 1.03
C GLY A 150 4.82 -11.70 -0.07
N SER A 151 4.36 -10.52 -0.41
CA SER A 151 3.57 -10.30 -1.61
C SER A 151 4.50 -10.33 -2.82
N ALA A 152 4.12 -11.06 -3.87
CA ALA A 152 4.95 -11.15 -5.09
C ALA A 152 5.06 -9.80 -5.80
N ASP A 153 4.14 -8.89 -5.52
CA ASP A 153 4.17 -7.51 -5.91
C ASP A 153 4.04 -6.63 -4.64
N SER A 154 2.95 -5.91 -4.44
CA SER A 154 2.87 -4.93 -3.36
C SER A 154 2.24 -5.48 -2.08
N GLY A 155 2.82 -5.10 -0.93
CA GLY A 155 2.22 -5.40 0.37
C GLY A 155 0.84 -4.78 0.53
N ILE A 156 0.73 -3.49 0.20
CA ILE A 156 -0.52 -2.74 0.16
C ILE A 156 -0.59 -2.00 -1.18
N TYR A 157 -1.68 -2.20 -1.89
CA TYR A 157 -1.93 -1.54 -3.18
C TYR A 157 -3.26 -0.77 -3.14
N VAL A 158 -3.24 0.48 -3.62
CA VAL A 158 -4.46 1.26 -3.88
C VAL A 158 -4.41 1.74 -5.32
N GLY A 159 -5.41 1.36 -6.12
CA GLY A 159 -5.44 1.70 -7.54
C GLY A 159 -6.79 2.20 -8.05
N GLN A 160 -6.72 2.91 -9.16
CA GLN A 160 -7.87 3.33 -9.97
C GLN A 160 -8.97 4.03 -9.16
N CYS A 161 -8.62 5.08 -8.40
CA CYS A 161 -9.59 5.91 -7.68
C CYS A 161 -9.35 7.42 -7.85
N LYS A 162 -10.43 8.19 -8.10
CA LYS A 162 -10.39 9.65 -8.26
C LYS A 162 -11.77 10.28 -8.00
N PRO A 163 -11.97 11.07 -6.91
CA PRO A 163 -11.06 11.12 -5.76
C PRO A 163 -11.07 9.82 -4.95
N CYS A 164 -9.93 9.45 -4.34
CA CYS A 164 -9.86 8.26 -3.50
C CYS A 164 -10.56 8.45 -2.16
N ARG A 165 -10.23 9.50 -1.43
CA ARG A 165 -10.59 9.69 -0.01
C ARG A 165 -10.28 8.42 0.81
N ILE A 166 -9.05 7.90 0.61
CA ILE A 166 -8.55 6.69 1.27
C ILE A 166 -7.40 7.06 2.18
N VAL A 167 -7.39 6.47 3.37
CA VAL A 167 -6.32 6.62 4.36
C VAL A 167 -5.64 5.28 4.59
N VAL A 168 -4.35 5.19 4.24
CA VAL A 168 -3.46 4.06 4.55
C VAL A 168 -2.54 4.50 5.67
N ARG A 169 -2.76 4.01 6.89
CA ARG A 169 -2.04 4.49 8.07
C ARG A 169 -1.63 3.41 9.05
N ASP A 170 -0.53 3.67 9.76
CA ASP A 170 -0.06 2.84 10.88
C ASP A 170 0.10 1.35 10.50
N ASN A 171 0.42 1.08 9.23
CA ASN A 171 0.67 -0.26 8.73
C ASN A 171 2.17 -0.57 8.71
N ILE A 172 2.49 -1.85 8.68
CA ILE A 172 3.84 -2.35 8.42
C ILE A 172 3.79 -3.16 7.12
N ALA A 173 4.61 -2.79 6.13
CA ALA A 173 4.83 -3.59 4.94
C ALA A 173 6.33 -3.87 4.79
N GLU A 174 6.70 -5.14 4.86
CA GLU A 174 8.09 -5.60 4.77
C GLU A 174 8.20 -6.89 3.97
N LEU A 175 9.38 -7.14 3.41
CA LEU A 175 9.67 -8.36 2.65
C LEU A 175 8.75 -8.57 1.42
N ASN A 176 8.24 -7.49 0.83
CA ASN A 176 7.49 -7.51 -0.43
C ASN A 176 8.38 -7.02 -1.58
N ALA A 177 7.94 -7.18 -2.83
CA ALA A 177 8.58 -6.50 -3.95
C ALA A 177 8.42 -4.97 -3.79
N VAL A 178 7.20 -4.48 -3.50
CA VAL A 178 6.91 -3.09 -3.13
C VAL A 178 6.19 -3.06 -1.79
N GLY A 179 6.53 -2.14 -0.88
CA GLY A 179 5.84 -2.01 0.41
C GLY A 179 4.43 -1.45 0.25
N TYR A 180 4.31 -0.28 -0.34
CA TYR A 180 3.04 0.37 -0.72
C TYR A 180 3.11 0.84 -2.17
N GLU A 181 2.03 0.66 -2.89
CA GLU A 181 1.88 1.17 -4.26
C GLU A 181 0.56 1.91 -4.43
N GLY A 182 0.65 3.11 -5.04
CA GLY A 182 -0.51 3.94 -5.37
C GLY A 182 -0.56 4.22 -6.86
N THR A 183 -1.28 3.39 -7.65
CA THR A 183 -1.36 3.52 -9.11
C THR A 183 -2.66 4.20 -9.51
N ASN A 184 -2.57 5.31 -10.26
CA ASN A 184 -3.73 6.14 -10.63
C ASN A 184 -4.68 6.41 -9.44
N ALA A 185 -4.09 6.46 -8.23
CA ALA A 185 -4.77 6.74 -6.96
C ALA A 185 -4.67 8.23 -6.66
N SER A 186 -5.75 8.97 -6.91
CA SER A 186 -5.73 10.43 -7.00
C SER A 186 -6.75 11.11 -6.10
N GLY A 187 -6.35 12.25 -5.53
CA GLY A 187 -7.23 13.12 -4.75
C GLY A 187 -7.62 12.55 -3.39
N ASP A 188 -7.22 13.23 -2.32
CA ASP A 188 -7.43 12.80 -0.94
C ASP A 188 -6.93 11.35 -0.69
N MET A 189 -5.78 11.02 -1.30
CA MET A 189 -5.06 9.79 -1.02
C MET A 189 -4.01 10.04 0.06
N TYR A 190 -4.17 9.44 1.23
CA TYR A 190 -3.29 9.63 2.38
C TYR A 190 -2.52 8.36 2.71
N VAL A 191 -1.20 8.42 2.64
CA VAL A 191 -0.27 7.37 3.09
C VAL A 191 0.52 7.93 4.27
N VAL A 192 0.11 7.60 5.49
CA VAL A 192 0.56 8.33 6.68
C VAL A 192 0.99 7.42 7.83
N GLY A 193 2.15 7.71 8.42
CA GLY A 193 2.60 7.01 9.63
C GLY A 193 2.93 5.51 9.43
N ASN A 194 3.10 5.05 8.20
CA ASN A 194 3.40 3.65 7.92
C ASN A 194 4.90 3.34 8.09
N ARG A 195 5.22 2.07 8.28
CA ARG A 195 6.57 1.51 8.26
C ARG A 195 6.71 0.65 7.00
N LEU A 196 7.43 1.16 6.01
CA LEU A 196 7.65 0.55 4.70
C LEU A 196 9.13 0.20 4.61
N VAL A 197 9.50 -0.97 5.14
CA VAL A 197 10.88 -1.29 5.47
C VAL A 197 11.28 -2.68 4.96
N GLY A 198 12.52 -2.83 4.48
CA GLY A 198 13.01 -4.13 4.08
C GLY A 198 12.28 -4.75 2.88
N ASN A 199 11.73 -3.95 1.97
CA ASN A 199 11.22 -4.36 0.67
C ASN A 199 12.32 -4.20 -0.41
N ARG A 200 12.01 -4.33 -1.68
CA ARG A 200 12.88 -3.87 -2.79
C ARG A 200 12.64 -2.40 -3.10
N VAL A 201 11.37 -2.00 -3.08
CA VAL A 201 10.92 -0.62 -3.17
C VAL A 201 10.02 -0.34 -1.98
N GLY A 202 10.25 0.77 -1.27
CA GLY A 202 9.46 1.09 -0.08
C GLY A 202 8.05 1.53 -0.42
N LEU A 203 7.92 2.53 -1.29
CA LEU A 203 6.65 3.12 -1.67
C LEU A 203 6.73 3.71 -3.08
N THR A 204 5.62 3.60 -3.83
CA THR A 204 5.45 4.32 -5.09
C THR A 204 4.12 5.08 -5.14
N THR A 205 4.12 6.21 -5.89
CA THR A 205 2.92 6.87 -6.40
C THR A 205 3.12 7.03 -7.90
N ASN A 206 2.36 6.28 -8.70
CA ASN A 206 2.64 6.14 -10.12
C ASN A 206 1.40 6.25 -11.01
N SER A 207 1.63 6.68 -12.23
CA SER A 207 0.68 6.60 -13.33
C SER A 207 0.95 5.33 -14.12
N ASP A 208 -0.10 4.61 -14.53
CA ASP A 208 0.03 3.43 -15.36
C ASP A 208 -1.13 3.35 -16.36
N HIS A 209 -0.80 3.10 -17.64
CA HIS A 209 -1.76 2.93 -18.71
C HIS A 209 -2.58 1.63 -18.63
N GLN A 210 -2.18 0.68 -17.79
CA GLN A 210 -2.95 -0.53 -17.52
C GLN A 210 -4.18 -0.26 -16.65
N GLU A 211 -4.24 0.90 -15.99
CA GLU A 211 -5.38 1.33 -15.20
C GLU A 211 -6.00 2.61 -15.76
N LYS A 212 -7.28 2.80 -15.47
CA LYS A 212 -8.00 4.04 -15.81
C LYS A 212 -7.65 5.17 -14.84
N LEU A 213 -8.13 6.37 -15.15
CA LEU A 213 -8.03 7.58 -14.30
C LEU A 213 -6.64 8.20 -14.24
N LEU A 214 -5.85 8.02 -15.30
CA LEU A 214 -4.59 8.73 -15.52
C LEU A 214 -4.78 10.26 -15.53
N PRO A 215 -3.72 11.01 -15.20
CA PRO A 215 -2.55 10.62 -14.46
C PRO A 215 -2.82 10.55 -12.96
N GLN A 216 -1.95 9.85 -12.21
CA GLN A 216 -1.95 9.88 -10.76
C GLN A 216 -1.63 11.30 -10.28
N GLN A 217 -2.37 11.79 -9.27
CA GLN A 217 -2.14 13.13 -8.73
C GLN A 217 -2.70 13.33 -7.31
N ASN A 218 -2.15 14.34 -6.59
CA ASN A 218 -2.66 14.80 -5.30
C ASN A 218 -2.68 13.71 -4.21
N ALA A 219 -1.60 12.93 -4.08
CA ALA A 219 -1.40 12.07 -2.93
C ALA A 219 -0.60 12.78 -1.83
N HIS A 220 -0.92 12.45 -0.57
CA HIS A 220 -0.25 12.93 0.64
C HIS A 220 0.54 11.79 1.27
N VAL A 221 1.85 11.78 1.11
CA VAL A 221 2.79 10.81 1.70
C VAL A 221 3.46 11.47 2.91
N VAL A 222 2.98 11.20 4.12
CA VAL A 222 3.35 12.02 5.29
C VAL A 222 3.74 11.19 6.50
N GLY A 223 4.88 11.49 7.11
CA GLY A 223 5.27 10.89 8.39
C GLY A 223 5.56 9.39 8.32
N ASN A 224 5.92 8.85 7.17
CA ASN A 224 6.26 7.43 7.03
C ASN A 224 7.74 7.17 7.35
N LEU A 225 8.03 5.99 7.90
CA LEU A 225 9.37 5.43 7.97
C LEU A 225 9.59 4.54 6.74
N VAL A 226 10.51 4.93 5.86
CA VAL A 226 10.80 4.23 4.61
C VAL A 226 12.29 3.86 4.58
N ALA A 227 12.62 2.61 4.95
CA ALA A 227 14.02 2.32 5.20
C ALA A 227 14.46 0.91 4.76
N ALA A 228 15.75 0.80 4.43
CA ALA A 228 16.43 -0.46 4.10
C ALA A 228 15.72 -1.28 3.00
N ASN A 229 15.14 -0.60 2.01
CA ASN A 229 14.40 -1.26 0.93
C ASN A 229 15.36 -1.79 -0.16
N GLN A 230 16.26 -2.67 0.25
CA GLN A 230 17.15 -3.48 -0.59
C GLN A 230 17.29 -4.88 0.00
N GLN A 231 16.18 -5.49 0.40
CA GLN A 231 16.19 -6.81 1.02
C GLN A 231 16.20 -7.92 -0.03
N PRO A 232 17.27 -8.73 -0.16
CA PRO A 232 17.36 -9.77 -1.18
C PRO A 232 16.40 -10.95 -0.96
N SER A 233 15.98 -11.18 0.32
CA SER A 233 15.02 -12.24 0.67
C SER A 233 13.58 -11.81 0.45
N THR A 234 13.31 -11.23 -0.71
CA THR A 234 12.01 -10.74 -1.18
C THR A 234 11.70 -11.25 -2.57
N PRO A 235 10.44 -11.28 -3.01
CA PRO A 235 10.09 -11.47 -4.41
C PRO A 235 10.72 -10.40 -5.30
N GLU A 236 10.93 -10.70 -6.58
CA GLU A 236 11.40 -9.70 -7.55
C GLU A 236 10.31 -8.69 -7.87
N GLN A 237 10.69 -7.43 -8.00
CA GLN A 237 9.80 -6.40 -8.52
C GLN A 237 9.82 -6.48 -10.06
N ALA A 238 8.63 -6.46 -10.67
CA ALA A 238 8.45 -6.75 -12.10
C ALA A 238 9.27 -5.82 -13.02
N ASP A 239 9.36 -4.53 -12.67
CA ASP A 239 10.09 -3.53 -13.45
C ASP A 239 11.57 -3.41 -13.02
N GLY A 240 12.07 -4.32 -12.18
CA GLY A 240 13.45 -4.33 -11.71
C GLY A 240 13.77 -3.28 -10.65
N GLY A 241 12.79 -2.72 -9.96
CA GLY A 241 12.98 -1.76 -8.87
C GLY A 241 13.78 -2.36 -7.71
N TRP A 242 14.83 -1.63 -7.28
CA TRP A 242 15.72 -2.09 -6.21
C TRP A 242 16.38 -0.95 -5.46
N GLY A 243 16.35 -1.02 -4.14
CA GLY A 243 17.03 -0.04 -3.30
C GLY A 243 16.40 1.35 -3.34
N ILE A 244 15.11 1.46 -3.64
CA ILE A 244 14.39 2.72 -3.74
C ILE A 244 13.50 2.89 -2.50
N GLY A 245 13.64 4.02 -1.81
CA GLY A 245 12.74 4.38 -0.72
C GLY A 245 11.37 4.80 -1.24
N ILE A 246 11.29 5.93 -1.92
CA ILE A 246 10.06 6.51 -2.47
C ILE A 246 10.23 6.72 -3.98
N GLY A 247 9.31 6.20 -4.80
CA GLY A 247 9.22 6.45 -6.24
C GLY A 247 8.02 7.32 -6.58
N ILE A 248 8.21 8.32 -7.45
CA ILE A 248 7.13 9.09 -8.09
C ILE A 248 7.32 8.92 -9.59
N ASP A 249 6.50 8.06 -10.20
CA ASP A 249 6.64 7.67 -11.59
C ASP A 249 5.47 8.24 -12.41
N GLY A 250 5.67 9.39 -13.07
CA GLY A 250 4.60 10.10 -13.81
C GLY A 250 3.49 10.67 -12.91
N GLY A 251 3.67 10.63 -11.58
CA GLY A 251 2.73 11.21 -10.62
C GLY A 251 2.86 12.72 -10.51
N SER A 252 1.76 13.44 -10.29
CA SER A 252 1.73 14.91 -10.25
C SER A 252 1.12 15.45 -8.96
N ASP A 253 1.51 16.67 -8.58
CA ASP A 253 0.94 17.42 -7.46
C ASP A 253 0.95 16.68 -6.12
N ASN A 254 1.87 15.73 -5.95
CA ASN A 254 1.98 14.96 -4.72
C ASN A 254 2.74 15.74 -3.65
N GLN A 255 2.37 15.53 -2.41
CA GLN A 255 3.02 16.09 -1.24
C GLN A 255 3.73 14.99 -0.45
N VAL A 256 5.06 15.00 -0.47
CA VAL A 256 5.92 14.10 0.31
C VAL A 256 6.51 14.88 1.48
N ILE A 257 5.93 14.70 2.67
CA ILE A 257 6.17 15.60 3.80
C ILE A 257 6.58 14.84 5.05
N ARG A 258 7.65 15.28 5.71
CA ARG A 258 8.12 14.75 7.02
C ARG A 258 8.23 13.23 7.05
N ASN A 259 8.69 12.61 5.97
CA ASN A 259 9.05 11.19 5.99
C ASN A 259 10.51 11.03 6.43
N ARG A 260 10.81 9.94 7.11
CA ARG A 260 12.18 9.51 7.37
C ARG A 260 12.55 8.42 6.38
N VAL A 261 13.52 8.71 5.52
CA VAL A 261 13.90 7.86 4.38
C VAL A 261 15.38 7.51 4.50
N ALA A 262 15.70 6.26 4.83
CA ALA A 262 17.08 5.93 5.20
C ALA A 262 17.55 4.55 4.73
N GLY A 263 18.84 4.46 4.38
CA GLY A 263 19.48 3.18 4.08
C GLY A 263 18.95 2.49 2.82
N ASN A 264 18.46 3.22 1.84
CA ASN A 264 18.01 2.67 0.55
C ASN A 264 19.16 2.77 -0.45
N ALA A 265 19.70 1.64 -0.89
CA ALA A 265 20.98 1.58 -1.61
C ALA A 265 20.98 2.26 -2.99
N GLY A 266 19.84 2.36 -3.66
CA GLY A 266 19.70 3.02 -4.96
C GLY A 266 19.39 4.51 -4.82
N ALA A 267 18.33 4.84 -4.10
CA ALA A 267 17.95 6.22 -3.79
C ALA A 267 16.93 6.29 -2.65
N GLY A 268 16.96 7.37 -1.88
CA GLY A 268 15.92 7.70 -0.90
C GLY A 268 14.62 8.06 -1.58
N LEU A 269 14.64 9.02 -2.50
CA LEU A 269 13.51 9.42 -3.32
C LEU A 269 13.91 9.55 -4.79
N VAL A 270 13.07 9.02 -5.67
CA VAL A 270 13.22 9.17 -7.14
C VAL A 270 11.98 9.82 -7.71
N ILE A 271 12.17 10.83 -8.57
CA ILE A 271 11.11 11.32 -9.47
C ILE A 271 11.50 10.93 -10.90
N THR A 272 10.59 10.23 -11.58
CA THR A 272 10.75 9.83 -12.98
C THR A 272 9.43 9.93 -13.73
N ALA A 273 9.49 9.84 -15.05
CA ALA A 273 8.31 9.78 -15.91
C ALA A 273 7.90 8.32 -16.14
N THR A 274 6.62 8.09 -16.26
CA THR A 274 6.08 6.79 -16.73
C THR A 274 5.65 6.95 -18.17
N ALA A 275 6.27 6.19 -19.08
CA ALA A 275 6.00 6.25 -20.53
C ALA A 275 6.00 7.70 -21.03
N ASP A 276 4.85 8.22 -21.46
CA ASP A 276 4.64 9.59 -21.95
C ASP A 276 4.10 10.56 -20.91
N ILE A 277 3.99 10.14 -19.63
CA ILE A 277 3.41 10.93 -18.54
C ILE A 277 4.52 11.58 -17.71
N PRO A 278 4.71 12.91 -17.79
CA PRO A 278 5.70 13.61 -16.98
C PRO A 278 5.22 13.80 -15.53
N PRO A 279 6.14 13.78 -14.55
CA PRO A 279 5.81 14.13 -13.16
C PRO A 279 5.81 15.66 -13.01
N ASN A 280 4.70 16.25 -12.55
CA ASN A 280 4.60 17.71 -12.39
C ASN A 280 4.19 18.10 -10.96
N GLY A 281 4.60 19.29 -10.52
CA GLY A 281 4.09 19.95 -9.33
C GLY A 281 4.35 19.24 -7.98
N ASN A 282 5.19 18.21 -7.94
CA ASN A 282 5.43 17.47 -6.71
C ASN A 282 6.24 18.28 -5.70
N GLN A 283 5.83 18.27 -4.44
CA GLN A 283 6.44 18.99 -3.34
C GLN A 283 7.08 18.04 -2.34
N ILE A 284 8.40 18.13 -2.16
CA ILE A 284 9.17 17.31 -1.25
C ILE A 284 9.62 18.21 -0.09
N VAL A 285 8.96 18.06 1.08
CA VAL A 285 9.04 19.08 2.15
C VAL A 285 9.36 18.45 3.51
N ASP A 286 10.35 19.02 4.21
CA ASP A 286 10.69 18.70 5.61
C ASP A 286 10.97 17.21 5.86
N ASN A 287 11.45 16.45 4.87
CA ASN A 287 11.84 15.04 5.04
C ASN A 287 13.26 14.92 5.56
N ALA A 288 13.56 13.83 6.26
CA ALA A 288 14.92 13.50 6.68
C ALA A 288 15.43 12.30 5.87
N PHE A 289 16.46 12.55 5.06
CA PHE A 289 17.16 11.53 4.29
C PHE A 289 18.49 11.20 4.95
N ALA A 290 18.86 9.90 4.99
CA ALA A 290 20.14 9.49 5.55
C ALA A 290 20.63 8.16 4.95
N ALA A 291 21.92 8.07 4.69
CA ALA A 291 22.58 6.83 4.27
C ALA A 291 21.93 6.14 3.04
N ASN A 292 21.34 6.91 2.13
CA ASN A 292 20.85 6.40 0.85
C ASN A 292 21.96 6.43 -0.21
N GLY A 293 21.84 5.67 -1.27
CA GLY A 293 22.78 5.74 -2.39
C GLY A 293 22.81 7.16 -3.00
N VAL A 294 21.64 7.73 -3.27
CA VAL A 294 21.37 9.14 -3.52
C VAL A 294 20.16 9.51 -2.67
N ASP A 295 20.19 10.61 -1.95
CA ASP A 295 19.03 10.96 -1.12
C ASP A 295 17.83 11.37 -1.97
N VAL A 296 18.03 12.27 -2.96
CA VAL A 296 16.97 12.66 -3.90
C VAL A 296 17.51 12.67 -5.32
N GLY A 297 16.94 11.86 -6.19
CA GLY A 297 17.29 11.77 -7.60
C GLY A 297 16.11 12.06 -8.51
N TRP A 298 16.31 12.97 -9.48
CA TRP A 298 15.34 13.23 -10.53
C TRP A 298 15.90 12.80 -11.88
N THR A 299 15.17 11.90 -12.56
CA THR A 299 15.63 11.29 -13.82
C THR A 299 14.46 11.03 -14.75
N PHE A 300 14.46 11.66 -15.89
CA PHE A 300 13.45 11.45 -16.94
C PHE A 300 13.99 11.86 -18.30
N PRO A 301 13.46 11.28 -19.39
CA PRO A 301 13.78 11.71 -20.74
C PRO A 301 13.37 13.16 -21.00
N THR A 302 14.09 13.86 -21.87
CA THR A 302 13.77 15.26 -22.22
C THR A 302 12.34 15.42 -22.73
N ALA A 303 11.81 14.44 -23.48
CA ALA A 303 10.45 14.49 -24.03
C ALA A 303 9.35 14.47 -22.95
N THR A 304 9.65 13.86 -21.77
CA THR A 304 8.74 13.75 -20.63
C THR A 304 9.26 14.49 -19.41
N GLN A 305 9.99 15.57 -19.64
CA GLN A 305 10.53 16.42 -18.58
C GLN A 305 9.41 17.00 -17.72
N GLY A 306 9.48 16.71 -16.41
CA GLY A 306 8.56 17.27 -15.42
C GLY A 306 8.71 18.78 -15.26
N ARG A 307 7.72 19.41 -14.65
CA ARG A 307 7.68 20.84 -14.38
C ARG A 307 7.17 21.12 -12.97
N GLY A 308 7.59 22.22 -12.38
CA GLY A 308 7.05 22.69 -11.08
C GLY A 308 7.39 21.83 -9.87
N ASN A 309 8.24 20.80 -10.01
CA ASN A 309 8.65 19.98 -8.87
C ASN A 309 9.63 20.76 -7.98
N CYS A 310 9.48 20.67 -6.65
CA CYS A 310 10.32 21.46 -5.75
C CYS A 310 10.65 20.79 -4.41
N LEU A 311 11.71 21.29 -3.77
CA LEU A 311 12.25 20.84 -2.49
C LEU A 311 12.22 21.98 -1.47
N ARG A 312 11.90 21.69 -0.20
CA ARG A 312 12.02 22.68 0.88
C ARG A 312 12.23 22.00 2.24
N GLY A 313 13.15 22.53 3.04
CA GLY A 313 13.31 22.15 4.44
C GLY A 313 13.79 20.71 4.69
N ASN A 314 14.22 19.99 3.65
CA ASN A 314 14.65 18.61 3.79
C ASN A 314 16.07 18.49 4.32
N GLU A 315 16.34 17.50 5.15
CA GLU A 315 17.70 17.07 5.51
C GLU A 315 18.23 16.19 4.36
N ILE A 316 19.08 16.72 3.47
CA ILE A 316 19.59 16.04 2.27
C ILE A 316 21.10 16.24 2.21
N ALA A 317 21.86 15.16 2.03
CA ALA A 317 23.31 15.20 1.80
C ALA A 317 23.65 15.11 0.30
N THR A 318 22.88 14.35 -0.48
CA THR A 318 23.18 14.06 -1.88
C THR A 318 21.97 14.23 -2.78
N THR A 319 22.18 14.89 -3.95
CA THR A 319 21.12 15.02 -4.97
C THR A 319 21.65 14.73 -6.37
N VAL A 320 20.77 14.29 -7.25
CA VAL A 320 21.03 14.18 -8.69
C VAL A 320 19.89 14.84 -9.46
N PRO A 321 20.16 15.92 -10.22
CA PRO A 321 21.44 16.66 -10.33
C PRO A 321 21.93 17.28 -9.01
N ALA A 322 23.22 17.52 -8.91
CA ALA A 322 23.85 17.99 -7.66
C ALA A 322 23.30 19.31 -7.10
N GLN A 323 22.71 20.16 -7.93
CA GLN A 323 22.20 21.48 -7.55
C GLN A 323 20.69 21.49 -7.22
N LEU A 324 20.01 20.33 -7.12
CA LEU A 324 18.56 20.30 -6.91
C LEU A 324 18.09 21.14 -5.71
N ALA A 325 18.80 21.08 -4.59
CA ALA A 325 18.43 21.81 -3.39
C ALA A 325 18.39 23.35 -3.58
N THR A 326 19.15 23.88 -4.53
CA THR A 326 19.22 25.32 -4.82
C THR A 326 18.40 25.72 -6.06
N THR A 327 18.38 24.88 -7.09
CA THR A 327 17.73 25.21 -8.38
C THR A 327 16.23 24.90 -8.39
N ALA A 328 15.77 24.06 -7.48
CA ALA A 328 14.38 23.63 -7.36
C ALA A 328 13.78 23.92 -5.97
N SER A 329 14.16 25.03 -5.33
CA SER A 329 13.65 25.42 -4.02
C SER A 329 12.18 25.89 -4.12
N CYS A 330 11.29 25.35 -3.27
CA CYS A 330 9.90 25.80 -3.23
C CYS A 330 9.74 27.22 -2.65
N PRO A 331 8.82 28.05 -3.19
CA PRO A 331 8.00 27.76 -4.36
C PRO A 331 8.77 27.92 -5.69
N VAL A 332 8.41 27.12 -6.68
CA VAL A 332 8.84 27.30 -8.08
C VAL A 332 7.61 27.58 -8.93
N ALA A 333 7.80 28.25 -10.08
CA ALA A 333 6.69 28.45 -11.02
C ALA A 333 6.30 27.10 -11.67
N ASP A 334 5.02 26.84 -11.84
CA ASP A 334 4.49 25.58 -12.40
C ASP A 334 5.09 25.23 -13.76
N ALA A 335 5.41 26.24 -14.57
CA ALA A 335 6.04 26.06 -15.88
C ALA A 335 7.56 25.80 -15.81
N SER A 336 8.21 25.92 -14.65
CA SER A 336 9.65 25.75 -14.51
C SER A 336 10.08 24.32 -14.84
N PRO A 337 10.96 24.10 -15.84
CA PRO A 337 11.44 22.76 -16.15
C PRO A 337 12.16 22.15 -14.95
N THR A 338 11.82 20.89 -14.64
CA THR A 338 12.50 20.14 -13.57
C THR A 338 13.86 19.65 -14.07
N PRO A 339 14.97 19.95 -13.41
CA PRO A 339 16.28 19.41 -13.79
C PRO A 339 16.29 17.88 -13.75
N SER A 340 17.05 17.25 -14.64
CA SER A 340 17.19 15.79 -14.73
C SER A 340 18.68 15.40 -14.71
N GLY A 341 18.99 14.25 -14.14
CA GLY A 341 20.31 13.67 -14.11
C GLY A 341 20.27 12.15 -14.09
N THR A 342 21.46 11.53 -14.12
CA THR A 342 21.62 10.09 -14.05
C THR A 342 22.66 9.72 -13.01
N TRP A 343 22.51 8.57 -12.38
CA TRP A 343 23.50 8.00 -11.46
C TRP A 343 23.52 6.48 -11.59
N ALA A 344 24.63 5.88 -11.18
CA ALA A 344 24.75 4.44 -11.13
C ALA A 344 23.85 3.87 -10.01
N ARG A 345 22.96 2.99 -10.37
CA ARG A 345 22.11 2.25 -9.40
C ARG A 345 22.66 0.86 -9.17
N PRO A 346 22.59 0.32 -7.95
CA PRO A 346 22.97 -1.06 -7.71
C PRO A 346 22.09 -2.01 -8.52
N GLN A 347 22.70 -3.07 -9.04
CA GLN A 347 21.96 -4.11 -9.76
C GLN A 347 21.10 -4.90 -8.76
N PRO A 348 19.81 -5.16 -9.06
CA PRO A 348 18.96 -5.96 -8.20
C PRO A 348 19.49 -7.41 -8.16
N PRO A 349 19.62 -8.00 -6.95
CA PRO A 349 19.88 -9.43 -6.87
C PRO A 349 18.62 -10.21 -7.27
N ARG A 350 18.80 -11.47 -7.65
CA ARG A 350 17.69 -12.37 -7.87
C ARG A 350 16.82 -12.45 -6.60
N GLY A 351 15.50 -12.43 -6.75
CA GLY A 351 14.55 -12.59 -5.67
C GLY A 351 14.30 -14.06 -5.30
N ILE A 352 13.48 -14.24 -4.28
CA ILE A 352 12.99 -15.54 -3.85
C ILE A 352 11.49 -15.67 -4.19
N PRO A 353 10.97 -16.90 -4.35
CA PRO A 353 9.53 -17.10 -4.45
C PRO A 353 8.80 -16.51 -3.25
N PHE A 354 7.64 -15.89 -3.48
CA PHE A 354 6.83 -15.30 -2.40
C PHE A 354 6.45 -16.31 -1.31
N THR A 355 6.36 -17.59 -1.66
CA THR A 355 6.10 -18.70 -0.74
C THR A 355 7.24 -18.97 0.23
N ASP A 356 8.47 -18.58 -0.13
CA ASP A 356 9.68 -18.84 0.64
C ASP A 356 10.04 -17.68 1.59
N VAL A 357 9.32 -16.56 1.48
CA VAL A 357 9.47 -15.44 2.41
C VAL A 357 9.17 -15.90 3.84
N ALA A 358 9.96 -15.46 4.81
CA ALA A 358 9.82 -15.84 6.21
C ALA A 358 8.40 -15.56 6.74
N ALA A 359 7.88 -16.43 7.58
CA ALA A 359 6.61 -16.19 8.25
C ALA A 359 6.71 -14.96 9.15
N PRO A 360 5.68 -14.11 9.23
CA PRO A 360 5.72 -12.91 10.05
C PRO A 360 5.77 -13.26 11.54
N ALA A 361 6.39 -12.39 12.33
CA ALA A 361 6.25 -12.39 13.77
C ALA A 361 4.80 -12.06 14.18
N ARG A 362 4.46 -12.31 15.43
CA ARG A 362 3.16 -11.92 15.99
C ARG A 362 2.97 -10.42 15.90
N GLN A 363 1.81 -10.01 15.45
CA GLN A 363 1.43 -8.63 15.29
C GLN A 363 0.48 -8.17 16.42
N PRO A 364 0.42 -6.86 16.73
CA PRO A 364 -0.53 -6.32 17.69
C PRO A 364 -1.97 -6.73 17.36
N ARG A 365 -2.76 -7.05 18.37
CA ARG A 365 -4.12 -7.53 18.23
C ARG A 365 -5.13 -6.40 18.34
N PHE A 366 -6.28 -6.58 17.71
CA PHE A 366 -7.44 -5.74 17.93
C PHE A 366 -7.95 -5.89 19.38
N ALA A 367 -8.03 -4.79 20.11
CA ALA A 367 -8.50 -4.81 21.47
C ALA A 367 -9.99 -5.23 21.53
N ASN A 368 -10.34 -6.07 22.50
CA ASN A 368 -11.73 -6.50 22.72
C ASN A 368 -12.38 -7.20 21.53
N ALA A 369 -11.62 -7.92 20.71
CA ALA A 369 -12.12 -8.56 19.49
C ALA A 369 -13.39 -9.42 19.70
N THR A 370 -13.47 -10.12 20.83
CA THR A 370 -14.58 -11.05 21.15
C THR A 370 -15.78 -10.37 21.83
N THR A 371 -15.60 -9.16 22.36
CA THR A 371 -16.65 -8.46 23.14
C THR A 371 -17.19 -7.21 22.44
N ALA A 372 -16.43 -6.61 21.52
CA ALA A 372 -16.87 -5.47 20.74
C ALA A 372 -17.92 -5.89 19.70
N GLY A 373 -18.95 -5.09 19.52
CA GLY A 373 -19.96 -5.26 18.47
C GLY A 373 -19.39 -5.08 17.05
N ALA A 374 -20.25 -5.12 16.05
CA ALA A 374 -19.87 -4.84 14.67
C ALA A 374 -19.31 -3.41 14.53
N THR A 375 -18.29 -3.26 13.69
CA THR A 375 -17.66 -1.97 13.44
C THR A 375 -18.50 -1.12 12.49
N ALA A 376 -18.83 0.09 12.91
CA ALA A 376 -19.54 1.05 12.08
C ALA A 376 -18.55 1.76 11.14
N VAL A 377 -18.48 1.32 9.89
CA VAL A 377 -17.68 1.99 8.86
C VAL A 377 -18.40 3.25 8.40
N PRO A 378 -17.80 4.45 8.53
CA PRO A 378 -18.41 5.69 8.08
C PRO A 378 -18.59 5.73 6.56
N ALA A 379 -19.47 6.58 6.06
CA ALA A 379 -19.64 6.77 4.62
C ALA A 379 -18.43 7.45 3.97
N VAL A 380 -17.80 8.35 4.72
CA VAL A 380 -16.54 9.02 4.35
C VAL A 380 -15.64 8.98 5.58
N PRO A 381 -14.39 8.54 5.46
CA PRO A 381 -13.47 8.51 6.60
C PRO A 381 -13.06 9.91 7.03
N ALA A 382 -12.67 10.06 8.30
CA ALA A 382 -12.02 11.26 8.76
C ALA A 382 -10.63 11.35 8.11
N LEU A 383 -10.39 12.43 7.36
CA LEU A 383 -9.09 12.66 6.72
C LEU A 383 -8.08 13.19 7.74
N PRO A 384 -6.81 12.77 7.67
CA PRO A 384 -5.78 13.22 8.59
C PRO A 384 -5.47 14.71 8.45
N ASP A 385 -5.27 15.39 9.57
CA ASP A 385 -4.65 16.71 9.58
C ASP A 385 -3.13 16.53 9.40
N ILE A 386 -2.66 16.68 8.18
CA ILE A 386 -1.25 16.46 7.83
C ILE A 386 -0.30 17.38 8.60
N ALA A 387 -0.76 18.55 9.08
CA ALA A 387 0.08 19.47 9.85
C ALA A 387 0.48 18.88 11.22
N LYS A 388 -0.33 17.97 11.76
CA LYS A 388 -0.10 17.32 13.06
C LYS A 388 0.73 16.03 12.99
N ILE A 389 0.99 15.50 11.79
CA ILE A 389 1.75 14.26 11.63
C ILE A 389 3.25 14.57 11.76
N PRO A 390 3.94 14.01 12.76
CA PRO A 390 5.35 14.32 13.00
C PRO A 390 6.26 13.57 12.02
N LEU A 391 7.51 14.04 11.90
CA LEU A 391 8.60 13.26 11.34
C LEU A 391 8.88 12.05 12.26
N PRO A 392 8.96 10.81 11.74
CA PRO A 392 9.32 9.64 12.55
C PRO A 392 10.64 9.79 13.28
N SER A 393 10.71 9.29 14.52
CA SER A 393 11.94 9.35 15.31
C SER A 393 13.09 8.58 14.65
N ALA A 394 14.30 9.12 14.70
CA ALA A 394 15.51 8.43 14.23
C ALA A 394 15.81 7.16 15.06
N ALA A 395 15.34 7.09 16.31
CA ALA A 395 15.48 5.89 17.16
C ALA A 395 14.82 4.64 16.52
N LEU A 396 13.80 4.83 15.71
CA LEU A 396 13.16 3.72 14.97
C LEU A 396 14.09 3.03 13.95
N LEU A 397 15.18 3.68 13.55
CA LEU A 397 16.24 3.09 12.71
C LEU A 397 17.27 2.32 13.55
N ALA A 398 17.49 2.75 14.80
CA ALA A 398 18.52 2.19 15.68
C ALA A 398 18.11 0.86 16.32
N ASP A 399 16.82 0.64 16.53
CA ASP A 399 16.30 -0.55 17.24
C ASP A 399 16.49 -1.86 16.46
N GLY A 400 17.14 -1.85 15.29
CA GLY A 400 17.21 -3.03 14.42
C GLY A 400 15.83 -3.54 14.02
N ALA A 401 14.79 -2.83 14.43
CA ALA A 401 13.38 -3.09 14.11
C ALA A 401 13.08 -3.00 12.61
N VAL A 402 14.04 -2.51 11.85
CA VAL A 402 14.04 -2.57 10.38
C VAL A 402 14.38 -3.98 9.87
N VAL A 403 14.94 -4.85 10.72
CA VAL A 403 15.45 -6.18 10.31
C VAL A 403 15.19 -7.28 11.35
N ARG A 404 14.73 -6.97 12.54
CA ARG A 404 14.51 -7.99 13.59
C ARG A 404 13.14 -7.82 14.24
N PHE A 405 12.16 -8.50 13.69
CA PHE A 405 11.10 -9.01 14.55
C PHE A 405 11.61 -10.33 15.13
N SER A 406 12.16 -10.26 16.34
CA SER A 406 12.49 -11.44 17.15
C SER A 406 11.21 -12.14 17.61
#